data_811fce369873607ec63d85735b51bff1
#
_entry.id   811fce369873607ec63d85735b51bff1
#
_cell.length_a   1.000
_cell.length_b   1.000
_cell.length_c   1.000
_cell.angle_alpha   90.00
_cell.angle_beta   90.00
_cell.angle_gamma   90.00
#
_symmetry.space_group_name_H-M   'P 1'
#
loop_
_entity.id
_entity.type
_entity.pdbx_description
1 polymer ?
#
loop_
_entity_poly.entity_id
_entity_poly.type
_entity_poly.pdbx_seq_one_letter_code
_entity_poly.pdbx_strand_id
1 'polypeptide(L)'
;MGRLSRGRAAVALVLPATVTALALASCGDDDSDETTTSASQAADLTAVKDYLTGHTADLIDHVAVLRDNGEQYYELAESVNFDYARLMQEHGDQVERLLADSKEAYVRANPAYEEMEGIVAGVPRLSQYDVDIDAGSDASDPENAVSFSLELPNGVTLKQPGNLFFVTETALYGTNPDFLAKGTEQDVDGDGREEFGEGIPDANIYVAAVREFDQQAQSLDADAQEFEPTPSDAFTALTIMTPTMSEYFEAWKNSRFIAGEDASELGFVASSRLSDIADILEGLVFTYDEIEPLVAEESAQQAEQTRKQLTGLLAYVEDLRDQESSGHEYTAEQADTLGAEAQRRAEAIAGQVTQAAERLGIELQEA
;
A
#
# COMPACT_ATOMS: atom_id res chain seq x y z
N MET A 1 -19.40 28.47 -14.34
CA MET A 1 -20.76 28.30 -13.81
C MET A 1 -20.67 27.32 -12.69
N GLY A 2 -21.13 27.66 -11.52
CA GLY A 2 -20.82 27.25 -10.17
C GLY A 2 -20.48 25.77 -9.87
N ARG A 3 -19.29 25.55 -9.37
CA ARG A 3 -18.92 24.31 -8.66
C ARG A 3 -19.44 24.40 -7.23
N LEU A 4 -20.27 23.45 -6.84
CA LEU A 4 -20.71 23.25 -5.46
C LEU A 4 -19.69 22.35 -4.76
N SER A 5 -18.84 22.94 -3.93
CA SER A 5 -18.03 22.22 -2.96
C SER A 5 -18.92 21.65 -1.86
N ARG A 6 -18.96 20.35 -1.70
CA ARG A 6 -19.56 19.70 -0.53
C ARG A 6 -18.47 19.46 0.51
N GLY A 7 -18.33 20.39 1.43
CA GLY A 7 -17.55 20.20 2.63
C GLY A 7 -18.19 19.13 3.53
N ARG A 8 -17.45 18.10 3.88
CA ARG A 8 -17.79 17.18 4.97
C ARG A 8 -17.34 17.81 6.27
N ALA A 9 -18.28 18.13 7.13
CA ALA A 9 -18.01 18.61 8.48
C ALA A 9 -17.74 17.40 9.39
N ALA A 10 -16.52 17.33 9.91
CA ALA A 10 -16.19 16.44 11.02
C ALA A 10 -16.88 16.95 12.29
N VAL A 11 -17.75 16.15 12.89
CA VAL A 11 -18.37 16.42 14.17
C VAL A 11 -17.52 15.77 15.26
N ALA A 12 -16.66 16.54 15.90
CA ALA A 12 -15.99 16.14 17.14
C ALA A 12 -16.97 16.16 18.30
N LEU A 13 -17.29 14.99 18.84
CA LEU A 13 -18.09 14.85 20.05
C LEU A 13 -17.17 14.83 21.29
N VAL A 14 -17.06 15.97 21.96
CA VAL A 14 -16.36 16.06 23.25
C VAL A 14 -17.35 15.76 24.36
N LEU A 15 -17.15 14.65 25.08
CA LEU A 15 -17.85 14.35 26.33
C LEU A 15 -16.92 14.66 27.52
N PRO A 16 -17.35 15.44 28.51
CA PRO A 16 -16.58 15.66 29.70
C PRO A 16 -16.78 14.51 30.71
N ALA A 17 -15.72 13.80 31.05
CA ALA A 17 -15.70 12.87 32.17
C ALA A 17 -15.48 13.61 33.50
N THR A 18 -16.48 13.64 34.35
CA THR A 18 -16.36 14.11 35.74
C THR A 18 -15.85 12.96 36.61
N VAL A 19 -14.62 13.08 37.09
CA VAL A 19 -14.05 12.17 38.08
C VAL A 19 -14.48 12.63 39.49
N THR A 20 -15.22 11.78 40.19
CA THR A 20 -15.53 11.96 41.61
C THR A 20 -14.65 11.03 42.43
N ALA A 21 -13.64 11.58 43.09
CA ALA A 21 -12.79 10.85 44.01
C ALA A 21 -13.51 10.64 45.35
N LEU A 22 -13.70 9.37 45.77
CA LEU A 22 -14.00 9.02 47.14
C LEU A 22 -12.77 8.34 47.76
N ALA A 23 -12.15 9.04 48.71
CA ALA A 23 -11.15 8.45 49.58
C ALA A 23 -11.83 7.72 50.74
N LEU A 24 -11.53 6.44 50.91
CA LEU A 24 -11.74 5.72 52.18
C LEU A 24 -10.41 5.10 52.62
N ALA A 25 -9.88 5.64 53.69
CA ALA A 25 -8.75 5.07 54.38
C ALA A 25 -9.21 3.87 55.23
N SER A 26 -8.52 2.72 55.09
CA SER A 26 -8.54 1.66 56.07
C SER A 26 -7.14 1.08 56.16
N CYS A 27 -6.54 1.21 57.34
CA CYS A 27 -5.32 0.55 57.72
C CYS A 27 -5.59 -0.93 58.02
N GLY A 28 -4.73 -1.81 57.56
CA GLY A 28 -4.64 -3.21 57.92
C GLY A 28 -3.35 -3.77 57.36
N ASP A 29 -2.34 -3.93 58.25
CA ASP A 29 -1.11 -4.67 57.94
C ASP A 29 -1.47 -6.14 57.66
N ASP A 30 -1.02 -6.67 56.54
CA ASP A 30 -0.52 -8.04 56.44
C ASP A 30 0.41 -8.15 55.21
N ASP A 31 1.66 -8.49 55.48
CA ASP A 31 2.69 -8.80 54.52
C ASP A 31 2.29 -10.05 53.70
N SER A 32 1.93 -9.87 52.47
CA SER A 32 2.12 -10.84 51.39
C SER A 32 2.41 -10.05 50.11
N ASP A 33 3.70 -9.94 49.83
CA ASP A 33 4.23 -9.60 48.48
C ASP A 33 3.69 -10.62 47.46
N GLU A 34 2.45 -10.47 47.06
CA GLU A 34 2.03 -10.92 45.73
C GLU A 34 2.41 -9.81 44.72
N THR A 35 3.66 -9.85 44.29
CA THR A 35 4.05 -9.30 43.00
C THR A 35 3.16 -10.00 41.99
N THR A 36 2.03 -9.39 41.66
CA THR A 36 1.36 -9.61 40.38
C THR A 36 2.29 -9.07 39.31
N THR A 37 3.29 -9.87 38.98
CA THR A 37 3.94 -9.83 37.72
C THR A 37 2.84 -10.20 36.72
N SER A 38 2.17 -9.19 36.14
CA SER A 38 1.54 -9.35 34.83
C SER A 38 2.68 -9.78 33.93
N ALA A 39 2.88 -11.09 33.82
CA ALA A 39 3.64 -11.68 32.78
C ALA A 39 2.81 -11.45 31.49
N SER A 40 2.92 -10.25 30.92
CA SER A 40 2.83 -10.09 29.50
C SER A 40 3.93 -11.02 28.97
N GLN A 41 3.56 -12.26 28.71
CA GLN A 41 4.42 -13.21 28.03
C GLN A 41 4.66 -12.52 26.70
N ALA A 42 5.87 -11.98 26.50
CA ALA A 42 6.24 -11.30 25.27
C ALA A 42 6.08 -12.36 24.18
N ALA A 43 5.08 -12.17 23.31
CA ALA A 43 4.98 -13.00 22.12
C ALA A 43 6.29 -12.87 21.36
N ASP A 44 6.82 -13.98 20.89
CA ASP A 44 7.95 -13.99 20.01
C ASP A 44 7.45 -13.65 18.59
N LEU A 45 7.58 -12.40 18.19
CA LEU A 45 7.17 -11.90 16.87
C LEU A 45 8.35 -11.85 15.88
N THR A 46 9.40 -12.64 16.11
CA THR A 46 10.53 -12.77 15.19
C THR A 46 10.05 -13.14 13.79
N ALA A 47 9.03 -13.99 13.67
CA ALA A 47 8.46 -14.36 12.37
C ALA A 47 7.85 -13.16 11.62
N VAL A 48 7.23 -12.20 12.32
CA VAL A 48 6.72 -10.96 11.71
C VAL A 48 7.87 -10.10 11.18
N LYS A 49 8.98 -10.00 11.92
CA LYS A 49 10.18 -9.32 11.47
C LYS A 49 10.80 -10.01 10.25
N ASP A 50 10.94 -11.34 10.29
CA ASP A 50 11.52 -12.12 9.20
C ASP A 50 10.66 -12.01 7.93
N TYR A 51 9.32 -11.98 8.08
CA TYR A 51 8.38 -11.74 7.00
C TYR A 51 8.59 -10.35 6.38
N LEU A 52 8.57 -9.30 7.19
CA LEU A 52 8.81 -7.92 6.72
C LEU A 52 10.15 -7.78 6.00
N THR A 53 11.24 -8.25 6.62
CA THR A 53 12.58 -8.14 6.02
C THR A 53 12.78 -9.02 4.78
N GLY A 54 12.04 -10.12 4.65
CA GLY A 54 11.99 -10.92 3.43
C GLY A 54 11.38 -10.13 2.28
N HIS A 55 10.22 -9.52 2.51
CA HIS A 55 9.52 -8.74 1.48
C HIS A 55 10.24 -7.42 1.13
N THR A 56 10.90 -6.74 2.09
CA THR A 56 11.73 -5.56 1.75
C THR A 56 12.92 -5.94 0.88
N ALA A 57 13.53 -7.09 1.11
CA ALA A 57 14.62 -7.58 0.26
C ALA A 57 14.14 -7.90 -1.17
N ASP A 58 12.98 -8.56 -1.31
CA ASP A 58 12.39 -8.86 -2.61
C ASP A 58 11.99 -7.56 -3.34
N LEU A 59 11.43 -6.57 -2.65
CA LEU A 59 11.13 -5.25 -3.20
C LEU A 59 12.39 -4.58 -3.76
N ILE A 60 13.48 -4.55 -2.98
CA ILE A 60 14.77 -3.97 -3.40
C ILE A 60 15.28 -4.64 -4.68
N ASP A 61 15.23 -5.97 -4.75
CA ASP A 61 15.73 -6.72 -5.90
C ASP A 61 14.97 -6.31 -7.19
N HIS A 62 13.65 -6.12 -7.12
CA HIS A 62 12.84 -5.73 -8.27
C HIS A 62 12.98 -4.24 -8.60
N VAL A 63 13.00 -3.37 -7.59
CA VAL A 63 13.19 -1.92 -7.80
C VAL A 63 14.59 -1.61 -8.34
N ALA A 64 15.61 -2.40 -7.98
CA ALA A 64 16.95 -2.28 -8.57
C ALA A 64 16.93 -2.53 -10.09
N VAL A 65 16.10 -3.47 -10.58
CA VAL A 65 15.92 -3.68 -12.03
C VAL A 65 15.25 -2.48 -12.68
N LEU A 66 14.21 -1.91 -12.05
CA LEU A 66 13.55 -0.67 -12.53
C LEU A 66 14.56 0.47 -12.64
N ARG A 67 15.38 0.68 -11.62
CA ARG A 67 16.41 1.71 -11.60
C ARG A 67 17.43 1.49 -12.71
N ASP A 68 17.99 0.30 -12.83
CA ASP A 68 19.03 -0.01 -13.82
C ASP A 68 18.52 0.14 -15.25
N ASN A 69 17.28 -0.24 -15.53
CA ASN A 69 16.62 -0.02 -16.82
C ASN A 69 16.34 1.47 -17.07
N GLY A 70 15.87 2.20 -16.04
CA GLY A 70 15.62 3.63 -16.10
C GLY A 70 16.88 4.43 -16.40
N GLU A 71 18.03 4.06 -15.79
CA GLU A 71 19.34 4.65 -16.08
C GLU A 71 19.75 4.42 -17.55
N GLN A 72 19.63 3.20 -18.03
CA GLN A 72 19.97 2.87 -19.42
C GLN A 72 19.05 3.61 -20.41
N TYR A 73 17.75 3.67 -20.11
CA TYR A 73 16.79 4.42 -20.92
C TYR A 73 17.14 5.92 -20.96
N TYR A 74 17.49 6.50 -19.82
CA TYR A 74 17.91 7.89 -19.71
C TYR A 74 19.18 8.15 -20.55
N GLU A 75 20.20 7.29 -20.47
CA GLU A 75 21.43 7.42 -21.26
C GLU A 75 21.15 7.38 -22.78
N LEU A 76 20.24 6.54 -23.23
CA LEU A 76 19.81 6.49 -24.63
C LEU A 76 19.11 7.80 -25.04
N ALA A 77 18.19 8.30 -24.23
CA ALA A 77 17.48 9.55 -24.49
C ALA A 77 18.45 10.75 -24.51
N GLU A 78 19.40 10.81 -23.58
CA GLU A 78 20.43 11.84 -23.52
C GLU A 78 21.33 11.81 -24.78
N SER A 79 21.70 10.62 -25.28
CA SER A 79 22.55 10.46 -26.47
C SER A 79 21.97 11.12 -27.73
N VAL A 80 20.65 11.24 -27.80
CA VAL A 80 19.91 11.91 -28.87
C VAL A 80 19.38 13.30 -28.48
N ASN A 81 19.83 13.85 -27.32
CA ASN A 81 19.36 15.11 -26.73
C ASN A 81 17.85 15.15 -26.48
N PHE A 82 17.26 14.04 -26.00
CA PHE A 82 15.84 13.87 -25.69
C PHE A 82 14.91 14.12 -26.88
N ASP A 83 15.40 13.90 -28.10
CA ASP A 83 14.57 13.80 -29.30
C ASP A 83 14.00 12.38 -29.38
N TYR A 84 12.81 12.19 -28.80
CA TYR A 84 12.20 10.87 -28.66
C TYR A 84 11.82 10.23 -30.01
N ALA A 85 11.47 11.02 -31.03
CA ALA A 85 11.24 10.46 -32.35
C ALA A 85 12.53 9.87 -32.93
N ARG A 86 13.66 10.56 -32.71
CA ARG A 86 14.98 10.07 -33.08
C ARG A 86 15.42 8.89 -32.21
N LEU A 87 15.12 8.91 -30.91
CA LEU A 87 15.37 7.82 -29.97
C LEU A 87 14.74 6.52 -30.48
N MET A 88 13.45 6.56 -30.81
CA MET A 88 12.72 5.40 -31.33
C MET A 88 13.27 4.95 -32.68
N GLN A 89 13.65 5.88 -33.56
CA GLN A 89 14.23 5.54 -34.85
C GLN A 89 15.61 4.87 -34.74
N GLU A 90 16.47 5.31 -33.81
CA GLU A 90 17.86 4.85 -33.70
C GLU A 90 18.00 3.68 -32.71
N HIS A 91 17.15 3.63 -31.69
CA HIS A 91 17.26 2.71 -30.54
C HIS A 91 15.93 2.02 -30.16
N GLY A 92 14.90 2.04 -31.00
CA GLY A 92 13.55 1.53 -30.71
C GLY A 92 13.55 0.14 -30.10
N ASP A 93 14.19 -0.85 -30.73
CA ASP A 93 14.29 -2.23 -30.21
C ASP A 93 14.92 -2.32 -28.80
N GLN A 94 15.80 -1.36 -28.44
CA GLN A 94 16.43 -1.35 -27.11
C GLN A 94 15.51 -0.68 -26.09
N VAL A 95 14.84 0.39 -26.47
CA VAL A 95 13.83 1.09 -25.65
C VAL A 95 12.69 0.12 -25.32
N GLU A 96 12.13 -0.55 -26.35
CA GLU A 96 11.07 -1.54 -26.17
C GLU A 96 11.44 -2.61 -25.13
N ARG A 97 12.64 -3.20 -25.25
CA ARG A 97 13.12 -4.19 -24.27
C ARG A 97 13.24 -3.62 -22.88
N LEU A 98 13.86 -2.44 -22.70
CA LEU A 98 14.04 -1.81 -21.39
C LEU A 98 12.69 -1.52 -20.72
N LEU A 99 11.72 -1.01 -21.48
CA LEU A 99 10.39 -0.73 -20.95
C LEU A 99 9.60 -2.03 -20.66
N ALA A 100 9.75 -3.07 -21.48
CA ALA A 100 9.14 -4.38 -21.22
C ALA A 100 9.73 -5.03 -19.95
N ASP A 101 11.07 -5.04 -19.82
CA ASP A 101 11.74 -5.57 -18.63
C ASP A 101 11.38 -4.76 -17.37
N SER A 102 11.18 -3.44 -17.51
CA SER A 102 10.71 -2.58 -16.40
C SER A 102 9.28 -2.92 -15.99
N LYS A 103 8.38 -3.15 -16.94
CA LYS A 103 7.00 -3.58 -16.62
C LYS A 103 6.97 -4.92 -15.91
N GLU A 104 7.82 -5.87 -16.34
CA GLU A 104 7.94 -7.17 -15.65
C GLU A 104 8.47 -7.01 -14.22
N ALA A 105 9.46 -6.14 -14.02
CA ALA A 105 10.01 -5.84 -12.70
C ALA A 105 8.98 -5.14 -11.81
N TYR A 106 8.19 -4.20 -12.36
CA TYR A 106 7.10 -3.52 -11.66
C TYR A 106 6.05 -4.51 -11.15
N VAL A 107 5.57 -5.41 -12.04
CA VAL A 107 4.57 -6.44 -11.68
C VAL A 107 5.07 -7.37 -10.57
N ARG A 108 6.39 -7.51 -10.40
CA ARG A 108 6.98 -8.30 -9.30
C ARG A 108 7.23 -7.47 -8.04
N ALA A 109 7.53 -6.19 -8.19
CA ALA A 109 7.74 -5.29 -7.06
C ALA A 109 6.43 -5.06 -6.29
N ASN A 110 5.29 -4.99 -7.00
CA ASN A 110 4.00 -4.71 -6.41
C ASN A 110 3.60 -5.76 -5.34
N PRO A 111 3.48 -7.07 -5.60
CA PRO A 111 3.15 -8.03 -4.55
C PRO A 111 4.20 -8.11 -3.44
N ALA A 112 5.49 -7.87 -3.74
CA ALA A 112 6.51 -7.83 -2.70
C ALA A 112 6.25 -6.71 -1.68
N TYR A 113 5.63 -5.59 -2.11
CA TYR A 113 5.20 -4.52 -1.22
C TYR A 113 3.84 -4.81 -0.57
N GLU A 114 2.84 -5.17 -1.36
CA GLU A 114 1.46 -5.36 -0.91
C GLU A 114 1.34 -6.42 0.21
N GLU A 115 2.10 -7.51 0.12
CA GLU A 115 2.10 -8.54 1.16
C GLU A 115 2.61 -8.02 2.51
N MET A 116 3.49 -7.01 2.54
CA MET A 116 3.96 -6.38 3.78
C MET A 116 3.26 -5.06 4.13
N GLU A 117 2.44 -4.49 3.23
CA GLU A 117 1.77 -3.20 3.42
C GLU A 117 0.98 -3.15 4.72
N GLY A 118 0.28 -4.23 5.09
CA GLY A 118 -0.46 -4.31 6.33
C GLY A 118 0.38 -4.00 7.58
N ILE A 119 1.68 -4.33 7.56
CA ILE A 119 2.64 -4.01 8.63
C ILE A 119 3.18 -2.59 8.42
N VAL A 120 3.60 -2.24 7.20
CA VAL A 120 4.24 -0.94 6.90
C VAL A 120 3.28 0.21 7.15
N ALA A 121 2.07 0.16 6.58
CA ALA A 121 1.04 1.18 6.75
C ALA A 121 0.42 1.17 8.16
N GLY A 122 0.25 -0.03 8.72
CA GLY A 122 -0.44 -0.22 10.01
C GLY A 122 0.41 0.07 11.24
N VAL A 123 1.73 0.20 11.14
CA VAL A 123 2.63 0.52 12.24
C VAL A 123 3.11 1.97 12.15
N PRO A 124 2.75 2.87 13.09
CA PRO A 124 3.02 4.31 12.98
C PRO A 124 4.49 4.68 12.72
N ARG A 125 5.44 3.87 13.20
CA ARG A 125 6.87 4.08 12.94
C ARG A 125 7.23 3.91 11.44
N LEU A 126 6.50 3.07 10.71
CA LEU A 126 6.79 2.71 9.31
C LEU A 126 5.83 3.40 8.32
N SER A 127 4.69 3.89 8.78
CA SER A 127 3.59 4.36 7.92
C SER A 127 3.95 5.49 6.95
N GLN A 128 5.01 6.26 7.21
CA GLN A 128 5.47 7.27 6.24
C GLN A 128 6.02 6.63 4.95
N TYR A 129 6.59 5.42 5.04
CA TYR A 129 7.02 4.70 3.85
C TYR A 129 5.85 4.31 2.97
N ASP A 130 4.72 3.95 3.59
CA ASP A 130 3.49 3.67 2.87
C ASP A 130 3.00 4.90 2.09
N VAL A 131 2.94 6.05 2.74
CA VAL A 131 2.58 7.31 2.08
C VAL A 131 3.49 7.60 0.88
N ASP A 132 4.79 7.37 0.99
CA ASP A 132 5.73 7.71 -0.07
C ASP A 132 5.79 6.64 -1.18
N ILE A 133 5.57 5.37 -0.85
CA ILE A 133 5.69 4.25 -1.81
C ILE A 133 4.37 3.95 -2.51
N ASP A 134 3.23 3.84 -1.79
CA ASP A 134 1.97 3.36 -2.37
C ASP A 134 0.75 4.26 -2.16
N ALA A 135 0.50 4.77 -0.93
CA ALA A 135 -0.78 5.38 -0.61
C ALA A 135 -0.87 6.89 -0.83
N GLY A 136 0.27 7.60 -0.92
CA GLY A 136 0.29 9.06 -0.89
C GLY A 136 -0.14 9.72 -2.19
N SER A 137 -0.85 10.83 -2.02
CA SER A 137 -1.37 11.66 -3.10
C SER A 137 -0.33 12.66 -3.64
N ASP A 138 -0.68 13.32 -4.73
CA ASP A 138 0.08 14.46 -5.24
C ASP A 138 -0.20 15.77 -4.46
N ALA A 139 0.47 16.85 -4.83
CA ALA A 139 0.33 18.16 -4.19
C ALA A 139 -1.09 18.77 -4.25
N SER A 140 -2.03 18.19 -4.96
CA SER A 140 -3.43 18.66 -5.00
C SER A 140 -4.23 18.25 -3.77
N ASP A 141 -3.77 17.22 -3.05
CA ASP A 141 -4.28 16.79 -1.75
C ASP A 141 -3.20 16.90 -0.66
N PRO A 142 -2.95 18.09 -0.10
CA PRO A 142 -1.83 18.35 0.81
C PRO A 142 -1.89 17.59 2.15
N GLU A 143 -3.04 17.03 2.52
CA GLU A 143 -3.22 16.27 3.77
C GLU A 143 -2.66 14.84 3.63
N ASN A 144 -2.70 14.30 2.41
CA ASN A 144 -2.25 12.94 2.09
C ASN A 144 -1.07 12.93 1.10
N ALA A 145 -0.47 14.10 0.80
CA ALA A 145 0.60 14.19 -0.19
C ALA A 145 1.88 13.52 0.30
N VAL A 146 2.59 12.90 -0.64
CA VAL A 146 3.93 12.33 -0.41
C VAL A 146 4.90 13.34 0.20
N SER A 147 5.87 12.87 0.97
CA SER A 147 6.83 13.72 1.68
C SER A 147 7.95 14.27 0.78
N PHE A 148 8.16 13.68 -0.39
CA PHE A 148 9.27 13.96 -1.29
C PHE A 148 8.90 14.83 -2.49
N SER A 149 9.92 15.27 -3.20
CA SER A 149 9.83 15.90 -4.52
C SER A 149 10.90 15.30 -5.42
N LEU A 150 10.61 15.09 -6.71
CA LEU A 150 11.58 14.57 -7.64
C LEU A 150 12.42 15.70 -8.24
N GLU A 151 13.73 15.64 -8.01
CA GLU A 151 14.71 16.51 -8.67
C GLU A 151 15.12 15.87 -9.99
N LEU A 152 14.62 16.41 -11.10
CA LEU A 152 14.89 15.85 -12.43
C LEU A 152 16.30 16.21 -12.91
N PRO A 153 16.98 15.35 -13.70
CA PRO A 153 18.29 15.63 -14.24
C PRO A 153 18.38 16.92 -15.07
N ASN A 154 17.27 17.35 -15.69
CA ASN A 154 17.19 18.60 -16.43
C ASN A 154 17.06 19.87 -15.55
N GLY A 155 17.10 19.72 -14.20
CA GLY A 155 17.01 20.80 -13.22
C GLY A 155 15.59 21.26 -12.87
N VAL A 156 14.57 20.55 -13.33
CA VAL A 156 13.17 20.78 -12.93
C VAL A 156 12.90 19.99 -11.67
N THR A 157 12.16 20.58 -10.73
CA THR A 157 11.63 19.89 -9.53
C THR A 157 10.14 19.60 -9.74
N LEU A 158 9.75 18.33 -9.67
CA LEU A 158 8.35 17.93 -9.52
C LEU A 158 8.03 17.82 -8.03
N LYS A 159 7.17 18.73 -7.56
CA LYS A 159 6.77 18.76 -6.15
C LYS A 159 5.67 17.77 -5.90
N GLN A 160 5.92 16.85 -4.97
CA GLN A 160 4.91 15.90 -4.52
C GLN A 160 4.12 15.29 -5.70
N PRO A 161 4.76 14.47 -6.56
CA PRO A 161 4.14 14.02 -7.81
C PRO A 161 3.13 12.89 -7.64
N GLY A 162 2.88 12.44 -6.43
CA GLY A 162 2.21 11.21 -6.06
C GLY A 162 3.22 10.15 -5.59
N ASN A 163 2.72 9.02 -5.10
CA ASN A 163 3.54 7.94 -4.59
C ASN A 163 4.37 7.26 -5.70
N LEU A 164 5.35 6.45 -5.31
CA LEU A 164 6.35 5.92 -6.24
C LEU A 164 5.80 4.82 -7.15
N PHE A 165 4.87 3.99 -6.65
CA PHE A 165 4.16 3.07 -7.52
C PHE A 165 3.35 3.82 -8.57
N PHE A 166 2.56 4.82 -8.18
CA PHE A 166 1.75 5.61 -9.11
C PHE A 166 2.59 6.29 -10.19
N VAL A 167 3.67 6.99 -9.80
CA VAL A 167 4.52 7.71 -10.79
C VAL A 167 5.19 6.72 -11.75
N THR A 168 5.70 5.61 -11.22
CA THR A 168 6.40 4.59 -12.02
C THR A 168 5.43 3.87 -12.97
N GLU A 169 4.31 3.41 -12.46
CA GLU A 169 3.30 2.68 -13.24
C GLU A 169 2.72 3.53 -14.36
N THR A 170 2.24 4.73 -13.98
CA THR A 170 1.54 5.58 -14.95
C THR A 170 2.46 6.12 -16.04
N ALA A 171 3.76 6.27 -15.76
CA ALA A 171 4.77 6.54 -16.76
C ALA A 171 5.01 5.34 -17.71
N LEU A 172 5.16 4.12 -17.15
CA LEU A 172 5.42 2.89 -17.91
C LEU A 172 4.24 2.46 -18.79
N TYR A 173 3.01 2.64 -18.29
CA TYR A 173 1.79 2.20 -19.00
C TYR A 173 1.11 3.33 -19.79
N GLY A 174 1.63 4.56 -19.73
CA GLY A 174 1.16 5.66 -20.54
C GLY A 174 -0.16 6.28 -20.08
N THR A 175 -0.59 6.04 -18.84
CA THR A 175 -1.89 6.49 -18.34
C THR A 175 -1.88 7.92 -17.81
N ASN A 176 -0.71 8.46 -17.41
CA ASN A 176 -0.57 9.86 -17.03
C ASN A 176 0.16 10.65 -18.11
N PRO A 177 -0.53 11.50 -18.91
CA PRO A 177 0.08 12.24 -20.01
C PRO A 177 1.14 13.26 -19.56
N ASP A 178 1.16 13.65 -18.28
CA ASP A 178 2.16 14.58 -17.74
C ASP A 178 3.52 13.91 -17.53
N PHE A 179 3.57 12.58 -17.47
CA PHE A 179 4.79 11.79 -17.30
C PHE A 179 5.34 11.23 -18.61
N LEU A 180 4.68 11.48 -19.74
CA LEU A 180 5.08 10.97 -21.04
C LEU A 180 5.99 11.94 -21.82
N ALA A 181 6.81 11.36 -22.67
CA ALA A 181 7.61 12.08 -23.65
C ALA A 181 6.72 12.92 -24.55
N LYS A 182 7.11 14.18 -24.76
CA LYS A 182 6.33 15.12 -25.56
C LYS A 182 6.89 15.23 -26.97
N GLY A 183 6.00 15.34 -27.95
CA GLY A 183 6.35 15.58 -29.34
C GLY A 183 6.76 14.33 -30.12
N THR A 184 6.41 13.15 -29.62
CA THR A 184 6.52 11.87 -30.34
C THR A 184 5.22 11.10 -30.24
N GLU A 185 5.01 10.16 -31.15
CA GLU A 185 3.92 9.18 -31.07
C GLU A 185 4.22 8.19 -29.96
N GLN A 186 3.18 7.75 -29.23
CA GLN A 186 3.27 6.77 -28.16
C GLN A 186 3.04 5.37 -28.75
N ASP A 187 3.95 4.92 -29.61
CA ASP A 187 3.93 3.65 -30.32
C ASP A 187 5.28 2.98 -30.09
N VAL A 188 5.35 2.14 -29.04
CA VAL A 188 6.61 1.52 -28.58
C VAL A 188 7.00 0.35 -29.48
N ASP A 189 6.03 -0.46 -29.94
CA ASP A 189 6.31 -1.64 -30.76
C ASP A 189 6.38 -1.35 -32.26
N GLY A 190 6.01 -0.13 -32.68
CA GLY A 190 6.14 0.36 -34.05
C GLY A 190 5.10 -0.22 -35.01
N ASP A 191 3.94 -0.67 -34.51
CA ASP A 191 2.87 -1.23 -35.36
C ASP A 191 2.01 -0.15 -36.05
N GLY A 192 2.20 1.13 -35.67
CA GLY A 192 1.52 2.30 -36.24
C GLY A 192 0.21 2.63 -35.53
N ARG A 193 0.01 2.12 -34.30
CA ARG A 193 -1.11 2.42 -33.43
C ARG A 193 -0.59 2.91 -32.09
N GLU A 194 -1.40 3.66 -31.38
CA GLU A 194 -1.14 4.00 -29.97
C GLU A 194 -2.11 3.18 -29.12
N GLU A 195 -1.61 2.14 -28.45
CA GLU A 195 -2.41 1.26 -27.64
C GLU A 195 -2.04 1.38 -26.14
N PHE A 196 -2.88 0.85 -25.28
CA PHE A 196 -2.60 0.83 -23.85
C PHE A 196 -1.31 0.06 -23.55
N GLY A 197 -0.45 0.69 -22.74
CA GLY A 197 0.82 0.10 -22.35
C GLY A 197 1.97 0.46 -23.29
N GLU A 198 1.77 1.27 -24.31
CA GLU A 198 2.80 1.71 -25.25
C GLU A 198 3.34 3.10 -24.93
N GLY A 199 3.08 3.61 -23.73
CA GLY A 199 3.60 4.89 -23.30
C GLY A 199 5.13 4.95 -23.36
N ILE A 200 5.64 6.04 -23.94
CA ILE A 200 7.07 6.38 -23.91
C ILE A 200 7.25 7.39 -22.78
N PRO A 201 7.81 6.99 -21.62
CA PRO A 201 7.97 7.90 -20.48
C PRO A 201 8.95 9.04 -20.79
N ASP A 202 8.75 10.22 -20.18
CA ASP A 202 9.81 11.24 -20.15
C ASP A 202 10.99 10.67 -19.33
N ALA A 203 12.15 10.55 -19.97
CA ALA A 203 13.32 9.90 -19.39
C ALA A 203 13.83 10.60 -18.13
N ASN A 204 13.65 11.93 -18.01
CA ASN A 204 14.04 12.66 -16.82
C ASN A 204 13.11 12.32 -15.63
N ILE A 205 11.80 12.19 -15.90
CA ILE A 205 10.81 11.86 -14.88
C ILE A 205 11.01 10.41 -14.44
N TYR A 206 11.06 9.50 -15.40
CA TYR A 206 11.15 8.06 -15.12
C TYR A 206 12.42 7.72 -14.34
N VAL A 207 13.60 8.20 -14.76
CA VAL A 207 14.85 7.93 -14.03
C VAL A 207 14.86 8.53 -12.64
N ALA A 208 14.26 9.72 -12.45
CA ALA A 208 14.17 10.31 -11.13
C ALA A 208 13.21 9.52 -10.20
N ALA A 209 12.08 9.05 -10.73
CA ALA A 209 11.13 8.24 -9.99
C ALA A 209 11.75 6.91 -9.51
N VAL A 210 12.39 6.15 -10.41
CA VAL A 210 12.97 4.85 -10.05
C VAL A 210 14.19 4.97 -9.14
N ARG A 211 14.94 6.09 -9.20
CA ARG A 211 16.01 6.40 -8.23
C ARG A 211 15.44 6.67 -6.84
N GLU A 212 14.40 7.47 -6.74
CA GLU A 212 13.73 7.74 -5.48
C GLU A 212 13.11 6.47 -4.91
N PHE A 213 12.49 5.64 -5.78
CA PHE A 213 11.92 4.36 -5.36
C PHE A 213 13.00 3.43 -4.77
N ASP A 214 14.13 3.29 -5.44
CA ASP A 214 15.28 2.50 -4.94
C ASP A 214 15.77 3.04 -3.59
N GLN A 215 15.83 4.35 -3.41
CA GLN A 215 16.23 4.97 -2.14
C GLN A 215 15.21 4.71 -1.03
N GLN A 216 13.91 4.84 -1.28
CA GLN A 216 12.86 4.59 -0.30
C GLN A 216 12.79 3.12 0.08
N ALA A 217 12.89 2.20 -0.89
CA ALA A 217 12.93 0.76 -0.63
C ALA A 217 14.13 0.36 0.26
N GLN A 218 15.32 0.89 -0.01
CA GLN A 218 16.50 0.67 0.82
C GLN A 218 16.36 1.26 2.22
N SER A 219 15.71 2.43 2.35
CA SER A 219 15.46 3.07 3.63
C SER A 219 14.46 2.29 4.47
N LEU A 220 13.39 1.78 3.83
CA LEU A 220 12.41 0.91 4.47
C LEU A 220 13.07 -0.38 4.97
N ASP A 221 13.91 -1.02 4.15
CA ASP A 221 14.64 -2.24 4.58
C ASP A 221 15.55 -1.96 5.78
N ALA A 222 16.30 -0.85 5.77
CA ALA A 222 17.15 -0.49 6.89
C ALA A 222 16.35 -0.31 8.20
N ASP A 223 15.19 0.34 8.13
CA ASP A 223 14.31 0.52 9.29
C ASP A 223 13.61 -0.79 9.69
N ALA A 224 13.27 -1.67 8.73
CA ALA A 224 12.73 -3.00 8.98
C ALA A 224 13.73 -3.90 9.70
N GLN A 225 15.01 -3.85 9.33
CA GLN A 225 16.10 -4.58 10.01
C GLN A 225 16.26 -4.15 11.47
N GLU A 226 16.00 -2.89 11.80
CA GLU A 226 16.05 -2.33 13.15
C GLU A 226 14.72 -2.46 13.91
N PHE A 227 13.64 -2.79 13.23
CA PHE A 227 12.31 -2.91 13.82
C PHE A 227 12.19 -4.18 14.64
N GLU A 228 11.73 -4.05 15.88
CA GLU A 228 11.43 -5.17 16.79
C GLU A 228 9.92 -5.16 17.05
N PRO A 229 9.13 -5.94 16.31
CA PRO A 229 7.68 -5.94 16.42
C PRO A 229 7.22 -6.35 17.80
N THR A 230 6.21 -5.64 18.29
CA THR A 230 5.56 -5.90 19.57
C THR A 230 4.11 -6.34 19.36
N PRO A 231 3.47 -6.98 20.35
CA PRO A 231 2.03 -7.23 20.26
C PRO A 231 1.20 -5.97 19.99
N SER A 232 1.60 -4.81 20.53
CA SER A 232 0.95 -3.53 20.24
C SER A 232 1.00 -3.17 18.76
N ASP A 233 2.15 -3.36 18.11
CA ASP A 233 2.30 -3.11 16.68
C ASP A 233 1.38 -4.03 15.85
N ALA A 234 1.39 -5.33 16.12
CA ALA A 234 0.58 -6.29 15.38
C ALA A 234 -0.94 -6.06 15.55
N PHE A 235 -1.41 -5.81 16.78
CA PHE A 235 -2.82 -5.48 17.01
C PHE A 235 -3.21 -4.15 16.38
N THR A 236 -2.33 -3.15 16.40
CA THR A 236 -2.54 -1.84 15.76
C THR A 236 -2.66 -2.01 14.26
N ALA A 237 -1.70 -2.69 13.62
CA ALA A 237 -1.72 -2.97 12.19
C ALA A 237 -3.03 -3.64 11.75
N LEU A 238 -3.44 -4.71 12.42
CA LEU A 238 -4.70 -5.40 12.13
C LEU A 238 -5.94 -4.52 12.31
N THR A 239 -5.94 -3.63 13.30
CA THR A 239 -7.08 -2.77 13.59
C THR A 239 -7.18 -1.61 12.59
N ILE A 240 -6.07 -1.06 12.13
CA ILE A 240 -6.01 0.05 11.18
C ILE A 240 -6.24 -0.47 9.75
N MET A 241 -5.52 -1.51 9.34
CA MET A 241 -5.48 -1.93 7.94
C MET A 241 -6.66 -2.80 7.52
N THR A 242 -7.20 -3.64 8.42
CA THR A 242 -8.34 -4.50 8.03
C THR A 242 -9.54 -3.69 7.51
N PRO A 243 -9.98 -2.56 8.12
CA PRO A 243 -11.19 -1.85 7.68
C PRO A 243 -11.00 -0.87 6.50
N THR A 244 -9.93 -0.98 5.71
CA THR A 244 -9.67 -0.11 4.54
C THR A 244 -10.37 -0.57 3.25
N MET A 245 -11.15 -1.64 3.31
CA MET A 245 -11.77 -2.27 2.14
C MET A 245 -12.61 -1.33 1.27
N SER A 246 -13.31 -0.35 1.87
CA SER A 246 -14.13 0.58 1.09
C SER A 246 -13.30 1.46 0.16
N GLU A 247 -12.10 1.83 0.56
CA GLU A 247 -11.17 2.66 -0.22
C GLU A 247 -10.57 1.85 -1.37
N TYR A 248 -10.12 0.65 -1.09
CA TYR A 248 -9.56 -0.25 -2.09
C TYR A 248 -10.58 -0.65 -3.17
N PHE A 249 -11.83 -0.97 -2.76
CA PHE A 249 -12.89 -1.27 -3.72
C PHE A 249 -13.37 -0.04 -4.50
N GLU A 250 -13.26 1.16 -3.94
CA GLU A 250 -13.52 2.41 -4.67
C GLU A 250 -12.44 2.63 -5.75
N ALA A 251 -11.15 2.40 -5.42
CA ALA A 251 -10.06 2.44 -6.40
C ALA A 251 -10.26 1.39 -7.51
N TRP A 252 -10.60 0.14 -7.15
CA TRP A 252 -10.92 -0.89 -8.13
C TRP A 252 -12.09 -0.50 -9.05
N LYS A 253 -13.19 0.03 -8.50
CA LYS A 253 -14.35 0.50 -9.26
C LYS A 253 -13.98 1.58 -10.28
N ASN A 254 -13.05 2.47 -9.91
CA ASN A 254 -12.62 3.60 -10.74
C ASN A 254 -11.45 3.26 -11.68
N SER A 255 -10.86 2.07 -11.54
CA SER A 255 -9.77 1.59 -12.38
C SER A 255 -10.25 1.14 -13.76
N ARG A 256 -9.30 0.93 -14.66
CA ARG A 256 -9.60 0.45 -16.01
C ARG A 256 -10.17 -0.98 -16.04
N PHE A 257 -10.01 -1.78 -14.99
CA PHE A 257 -10.60 -3.13 -14.89
C PHE A 257 -12.12 -3.09 -14.85
N ILE A 258 -12.71 -2.03 -14.31
CA ILE A 258 -14.16 -1.82 -14.24
C ILE A 258 -14.61 -0.74 -15.24
N ALA A 259 -13.95 0.40 -15.28
CA ALA A 259 -14.36 1.56 -16.06
C ALA A 259 -13.77 1.58 -17.49
N GLY A 260 -12.80 0.71 -17.79
CA GLY A 260 -12.19 0.65 -19.12
C GLY A 260 -11.49 1.97 -19.49
N GLU A 261 -11.82 2.53 -20.66
CA GLU A 261 -11.29 3.81 -21.14
C GLU A 261 -11.83 5.03 -20.36
N ASP A 262 -12.95 4.86 -19.63
CA ASP A 262 -13.55 5.91 -18.81
C ASP A 262 -12.98 5.92 -17.37
N ALA A 263 -11.91 5.18 -17.09
CA ALA A 263 -11.27 5.13 -15.79
C ALA A 263 -10.85 6.52 -15.30
N SER A 264 -11.18 6.83 -14.06
CA SER A 264 -10.73 8.04 -13.39
C SER A 264 -9.51 7.81 -12.50
N GLU A 265 -9.24 6.55 -12.16
CA GLU A 265 -8.01 6.10 -11.54
C GLU A 265 -6.98 5.85 -12.63
N LEU A 266 -5.81 6.51 -12.56
CA LEU A 266 -4.75 6.39 -13.54
C LEU A 266 -3.74 5.29 -13.21
N GLY A 267 -3.64 4.93 -11.94
CA GLY A 267 -2.86 3.80 -11.43
C GLY A 267 -3.66 2.49 -11.42
N PHE A 268 -3.09 1.45 -10.82
CA PHE A 268 -3.65 0.09 -10.75
C PHE A 268 -4.03 -0.45 -12.12
N VAL A 269 -3.10 -0.33 -13.07
CA VAL A 269 -3.30 -0.72 -14.47
C VAL A 269 -2.46 -1.93 -14.88
N ALA A 270 -1.36 -2.19 -14.17
CA ALA A 270 -0.48 -3.34 -14.36
C ALA A 270 -1.14 -4.63 -13.81
N SER A 271 -1.75 -4.52 -12.64
CA SER A 271 -2.55 -5.56 -11.99
C SER A 271 -3.86 -4.98 -11.48
N SER A 272 -4.85 -5.84 -11.25
CA SER A 272 -6.13 -5.41 -10.65
C SER A 272 -5.91 -5.09 -9.16
N ARG A 273 -6.57 -4.02 -8.67
CA ARG A 273 -6.57 -3.72 -7.22
C ARG A 273 -7.09 -4.89 -6.35
N LEU A 274 -7.85 -5.84 -6.95
CA LEU A 274 -8.23 -7.07 -6.24
C LEU A 274 -7.03 -7.97 -5.91
N SER A 275 -5.95 -7.92 -6.71
CA SER A 275 -4.71 -8.64 -6.39
C SER A 275 -4.03 -8.00 -5.18
N ASP A 276 -3.90 -6.69 -5.18
CA ASP A 276 -3.29 -5.94 -4.08
C ASP A 276 -4.06 -6.18 -2.77
N ILE A 277 -5.40 -6.10 -2.80
CA ILE A 277 -6.24 -6.39 -1.63
C ILE A 277 -6.02 -7.82 -1.11
N ALA A 278 -5.86 -8.79 -1.99
CA ALA A 278 -5.61 -10.18 -1.59
C ALA A 278 -4.23 -10.30 -0.92
N ASP A 279 -3.20 -9.72 -1.51
CA ASP A 279 -1.82 -9.74 -1.00
C ASP A 279 -1.73 -9.05 0.38
N ILE A 280 -2.36 -7.87 0.56
CA ILE A 280 -2.48 -7.19 1.87
C ILE A 280 -3.18 -8.09 2.91
N LEU A 281 -4.28 -8.73 2.52
CA LEU A 281 -5.02 -9.62 3.42
C LEU A 281 -4.22 -10.88 3.77
N GLU A 282 -3.38 -11.41 2.87
CA GLU A 282 -2.45 -12.50 3.18
C GLU A 282 -1.47 -12.09 4.27
N GLY A 283 -0.87 -10.91 4.16
CA GLY A 283 0.01 -10.34 5.19
C GLY A 283 -0.70 -10.12 6.54
N LEU A 284 -1.96 -9.65 6.52
CA LEU A 284 -2.75 -9.49 7.73
C LEU A 284 -3.14 -10.84 8.36
N VAL A 285 -3.44 -11.87 7.56
CA VAL A 285 -3.67 -13.24 8.05
C VAL A 285 -2.41 -13.76 8.71
N PHE A 286 -1.24 -13.61 8.06
CA PHE A 286 0.04 -13.99 8.63
C PHE A 286 0.29 -13.28 9.97
N THR A 287 0.12 -11.95 10.03
CA THR A 287 0.30 -11.17 11.26
C THR A 287 -0.64 -11.64 12.38
N TYR A 288 -1.90 -11.97 12.04
CA TYR A 288 -2.85 -12.49 13.01
C TYR A 288 -2.45 -13.88 13.53
N ASP A 289 -1.97 -14.77 12.68
CA ASP A 289 -1.54 -16.12 13.06
C ASP A 289 -0.42 -16.07 14.13
N GLU A 290 0.47 -15.07 14.06
CA GLU A 290 1.54 -14.88 15.04
C GLU A 290 1.05 -14.37 16.41
N ILE A 291 -0.08 -13.67 16.46
CA ILE A 291 -0.68 -13.22 17.74
C ILE A 291 -1.88 -14.05 18.17
N GLU A 292 -2.37 -14.98 17.36
CA GLU A 292 -3.50 -15.87 17.71
C GLU A 292 -3.28 -16.60 19.06
N PRO A 293 -2.07 -17.12 19.39
CA PRO A 293 -1.83 -17.75 20.68
C PRO A 293 -2.12 -16.84 21.87
N LEU A 294 -1.81 -15.53 21.79
CA LEU A 294 -2.13 -14.57 22.85
C LEU A 294 -3.64 -14.40 23.01
N VAL A 295 -4.36 -14.29 21.91
CA VAL A 295 -5.84 -14.19 21.95
C VAL A 295 -6.45 -15.46 22.49
N ALA A 296 -5.86 -16.62 22.16
CA ALA A 296 -6.35 -17.93 22.62
C ALA A 296 -6.15 -18.15 24.11
N GLU A 297 -5.14 -17.55 24.76
CA GLU A 297 -4.97 -17.58 26.22
C GLU A 297 -6.19 -17.00 26.97
N GLU A 298 -6.78 -15.91 26.42
CA GLU A 298 -7.99 -15.31 26.96
C GLU A 298 -9.27 -16.01 26.48
N SER A 299 -9.32 -16.39 25.19
CA SER A 299 -10.47 -17.03 24.56
C SER A 299 -10.11 -17.78 23.28
N ALA A 300 -9.93 -19.09 23.38
CA ALA A 300 -9.70 -19.95 22.22
C ALA A 300 -10.84 -19.85 21.18
N GLN A 301 -12.10 -19.65 21.63
CA GLN A 301 -13.22 -19.46 20.73
C GLN A 301 -13.12 -18.15 19.93
N GLN A 302 -12.72 -17.05 20.58
CA GLN A 302 -12.54 -15.76 19.91
C GLN A 302 -11.38 -15.83 18.93
N ALA A 303 -10.25 -16.42 19.30
CA ALA A 303 -9.09 -16.62 18.46
C ALA A 303 -9.47 -17.35 17.16
N GLU A 304 -10.07 -18.55 17.27
CA GLU A 304 -10.52 -19.31 16.11
C GLU A 304 -11.56 -18.56 15.26
N GLN A 305 -12.49 -17.83 15.90
CA GLN A 305 -13.52 -17.08 15.18
C GLN A 305 -12.90 -15.91 14.38
N THR A 306 -11.99 -15.14 14.95
CA THR A 306 -11.33 -14.02 14.28
C THR A 306 -10.50 -14.52 13.11
N ARG A 307 -9.69 -15.57 13.32
CA ARG A 307 -8.91 -16.21 12.26
C ARG A 307 -9.81 -16.65 11.10
N LYS A 308 -10.90 -17.36 11.40
CA LYS A 308 -11.85 -17.82 10.36
C LYS A 308 -12.49 -16.66 9.60
N GLN A 309 -12.76 -15.54 10.26
CA GLN A 309 -13.36 -14.38 9.60
C GLN A 309 -12.34 -13.68 8.71
N LEU A 310 -11.09 -13.52 9.16
CA LEU A 310 -10.02 -12.90 8.37
C LEU A 310 -9.68 -13.76 7.15
N THR A 311 -9.47 -15.07 7.31
CA THR A 311 -9.27 -15.99 6.18
C THR A 311 -10.49 -16.07 5.26
N GLY A 312 -11.70 -15.88 5.80
CA GLY A 312 -12.93 -15.81 5.01
C GLY A 312 -13.10 -14.51 4.22
N LEU A 313 -12.50 -13.40 4.68
CA LEU A 313 -12.42 -12.15 3.93
C LEU A 313 -11.40 -12.28 2.79
N LEU A 314 -10.22 -12.83 3.07
CA LEU A 314 -9.22 -13.14 2.05
C LEU A 314 -9.82 -14.02 0.94
N ALA A 315 -10.39 -15.16 1.29
CA ALA A 315 -11.01 -16.08 0.32
C ALA A 315 -12.15 -15.41 -0.50
N TYR A 316 -12.84 -14.43 0.07
CA TYR A 316 -13.85 -13.65 -0.65
C TYR A 316 -13.23 -12.78 -1.73
N VAL A 317 -12.12 -12.10 -1.44
CA VAL A 317 -11.41 -11.24 -2.41
C VAL A 317 -10.74 -12.09 -3.48
N GLU A 318 -10.10 -13.17 -3.10
CA GLU A 318 -9.50 -14.13 -4.04
C GLU A 318 -10.52 -14.69 -5.05
N ASP A 319 -11.74 -15.04 -4.61
CA ASP A 319 -12.81 -15.49 -5.49
C ASP A 319 -13.22 -14.41 -6.52
N LEU A 320 -13.24 -13.14 -6.10
CA LEU A 320 -13.52 -12.02 -7.02
C LEU A 320 -12.38 -11.83 -8.02
N ARG A 321 -11.13 -11.85 -7.57
CA ARG A 321 -9.92 -11.77 -8.40
C ARG A 321 -9.88 -12.91 -9.42
N ASP A 322 -10.13 -14.13 -8.98
CA ASP A 322 -10.13 -15.32 -9.85
C ASP A 322 -11.26 -15.28 -10.90
N GLN A 323 -12.42 -14.74 -10.55
CA GLN A 323 -13.50 -14.50 -11.51
C GLN A 323 -13.10 -13.45 -12.56
N GLU A 324 -12.56 -12.30 -12.12
CA GLU A 324 -12.09 -11.24 -13.01
C GLU A 324 -11.00 -11.75 -13.96
N SER A 325 -9.97 -12.44 -13.44
CA SER A 325 -8.89 -13.01 -14.26
C SER A 325 -9.36 -14.10 -15.24
N SER A 326 -10.49 -14.74 -14.93
CA SER A 326 -11.17 -15.70 -15.83
C SER A 326 -12.05 -15.02 -16.87
N GLY A 327 -12.09 -13.69 -16.92
CA GLY A 327 -12.83 -12.89 -17.89
C GLY A 327 -14.24 -12.50 -17.46
N HIS A 328 -14.55 -12.57 -16.16
CA HIS A 328 -15.79 -12.00 -15.65
C HIS A 328 -15.65 -10.46 -15.58
N GLU A 329 -16.55 -9.77 -16.27
CA GLU A 329 -16.63 -8.31 -16.26
C GLU A 329 -17.57 -7.85 -15.16
N TYR A 330 -17.06 -7.08 -14.21
CA TYR A 330 -17.87 -6.44 -13.17
C TYR A 330 -18.31 -5.05 -13.61
N THR A 331 -19.45 -4.61 -13.08
CA THR A 331 -19.91 -3.24 -13.24
C THR A 331 -19.58 -2.40 -12.01
N ALA A 332 -19.54 -1.06 -12.13
CA ALA A 332 -19.33 -0.15 -11.01
C ALA A 332 -20.35 -0.36 -9.87
N GLU A 333 -21.62 -0.66 -10.20
CA GLU A 333 -22.67 -0.96 -9.20
C GLU A 333 -22.41 -2.28 -8.46
N GLN A 334 -21.86 -3.28 -9.16
CA GLN A 334 -21.45 -4.53 -8.53
C GLN A 334 -20.24 -4.30 -7.62
N ALA A 335 -19.23 -3.53 -8.06
CA ALA A 335 -18.06 -3.18 -7.26
C ALA A 335 -18.46 -2.46 -5.96
N ASP A 336 -19.38 -1.49 -6.01
CA ASP A 336 -19.94 -0.83 -4.81
C ASP A 336 -20.61 -1.82 -3.84
N THR A 337 -21.36 -2.77 -4.37
CA THR A 337 -22.06 -3.78 -3.55
C THR A 337 -21.07 -4.75 -2.90
N LEU A 338 -20.08 -5.21 -3.67
CA LEU A 338 -19.06 -6.14 -3.21
C LEU A 338 -18.13 -5.48 -2.19
N GLY A 339 -17.72 -4.23 -2.43
CA GLY A 339 -16.91 -3.44 -1.50
C GLY A 339 -17.63 -3.18 -0.17
N ALA A 340 -18.94 -2.86 -0.21
CA ALA A 340 -19.73 -2.70 1.01
C ALA A 340 -19.86 -4.01 1.80
N GLU A 341 -19.86 -5.18 1.16
CA GLU A 341 -19.82 -6.47 1.84
C GLU A 341 -18.44 -6.73 2.46
N ALA A 342 -17.35 -6.48 1.72
CA ALA A 342 -16.00 -6.61 2.22
C ALA A 342 -15.78 -5.71 3.46
N GLN A 343 -16.18 -4.43 3.38
CA GLN A 343 -16.07 -3.46 4.47
C GLN A 343 -16.79 -3.92 5.74
N ARG A 344 -18.01 -4.42 5.62
CA ARG A 344 -18.77 -4.93 6.79
C ARG A 344 -18.09 -6.12 7.47
N ARG A 345 -17.48 -7.01 6.68
CA ARG A 345 -16.71 -8.14 7.23
C ARG A 345 -15.45 -7.63 7.93
N ALA A 346 -14.74 -6.73 7.31
CA ALA A 346 -13.52 -6.12 7.80
C ALA A 346 -13.73 -5.36 9.12
N GLU A 347 -14.77 -4.52 9.22
CA GLU A 347 -15.13 -3.82 10.46
C GLU A 347 -15.47 -4.77 11.61
N ALA A 348 -16.13 -5.89 11.31
CA ALA A 348 -16.42 -6.91 12.32
C ALA A 348 -15.15 -7.59 12.84
N ILE A 349 -14.16 -7.82 11.97
CA ILE A 349 -12.85 -8.39 12.32
C ILE A 349 -12.08 -7.40 13.19
N ALA A 350 -11.93 -6.14 12.73
CA ALA A 350 -11.22 -5.09 13.45
C ALA A 350 -11.82 -4.89 14.87
N GLY A 351 -13.14 -4.91 14.99
CA GLY A 351 -13.81 -4.84 16.29
C GLY A 351 -13.49 -6.03 17.22
N GLN A 352 -13.30 -7.23 16.68
CA GLN A 352 -12.88 -8.39 17.49
C GLN A 352 -11.41 -8.30 17.91
N VAL A 353 -10.54 -7.83 17.00
CA VAL A 353 -9.12 -7.59 17.31
C VAL A 353 -8.97 -6.53 18.40
N THR A 354 -9.67 -5.40 18.26
CA THR A 354 -9.70 -4.34 19.29
C THR A 354 -10.16 -4.88 20.65
N GLN A 355 -11.24 -5.67 20.67
CA GLN A 355 -11.74 -6.27 21.92
C GLN A 355 -10.74 -7.25 22.55
N ALA A 356 -9.99 -7.99 21.71
CA ALA A 356 -8.95 -8.89 22.20
C ALA A 356 -7.79 -8.09 22.83
N ALA A 357 -7.32 -7.02 22.15
CA ALA A 357 -6.29 -6.12 22.68
C ALA A 357 -6.69 -5.54 24.05
N GLU A 358 -7.93 -5.02 24.17
CA GLU A 358 -8.45 -4.49 25.43
C GLU A 358 -8.43 -5.53 26.58
N ARG A 359 -8.83 -6.78 26.31
CA ARG A 359 -8.83 -7.85 27.31
C ARG A 359 -7.43 -8.27 27.74
N LEU A 360 -6.48 -8.25 26.81
CA LEU A 360 -5.08 -8.53 27.05
C LEU A 360 -4.34 -7.35 27.71
N GLY A 361 -4.99 -6.17 27.81
CA GLY A 361 -4.36 -4.95 28.31
C GLY A 361 -3.27 -4.41 27.36
N ILE A 362 -3.39 -4.71 26.06
CA ILE A 362 -2.50 -4.20 25.01
C ILE A 362 -3.05 -2.85 24.55
N GLU A 363 -2.22 -1.81 24.64
CA GLU A 363 -2.55 -0.47 24.14
C GLU A 363 -2.32 -0.42 22.63
N LEU A 364 -3.35 -0.03 21.88
CA LEU A 364 -3.21 0.27 20.45
C LEU A 364 -2.54 1.62 20.25
N GLN A 365 -1.70 1.74 19.24
CA GLN A 365 -1.03 2.98 18.94
C GLN A 365 -1.99 3.94 18.19
N GLU A 366 -1.78 5.24 18.34
CA GLU A 366 -2.49 6.24 17.55
C GLU A 366 -1.81 6.35 16.17
N ALA A 367 -2.62 6.35 15.10
CA ALA A 367 -2.17 6.46 13.71
C ALA A 367 -1.68 7.87 13.39
#